data_1f616736725563cc6103870efa58d123
#
_entry.id   1f616736725563cc6103870efa58d123
#
_cell.length_a   1.000
_cell.length_b   1.000
_cell.length_c   1.000
_cell.angle_alpha   90.00
_cell.angle_beta   90.00
_cell.angle_gamma   90.00
#
_symmetry.space_group_name_H-M   'P 1'
#
loop_
_entity.id
_entity.type
_entity.pdbx_description
1 polymer ?
#
loop_
_entity_poly.entity_id
_entity_poly.type
_entity_poly.pdbx_seq_one_letter_code
_entity_poly.pdbx_strand_id
1 'polypeptide(L)'
;MTVRSALIASTLAFMLVPAPRALAQMVHNDVQVNPDSLIQAARDASRPFLDVNNAADGHYFPVLGCVSGQQDGAMGVHYLNGGYLLDHGVVREDQPEALLYEFRNGKATLTAVEYIVLAEDWDPDHPMQPPALLGQLFTYTSFPNRFGLKAFYSLHVWAWKNNPIGTFVDWNPTVSCDDAPTH
;
A
#
# COMPACT_ATOMS: atom_id res chain seq x y z
N MET A 1 32.98 -82.51 -43.88
CA MET A 1 31.62 -82.00 -43.55
C MET A 1 31.77 -80.82 -42.68
N THR A 2 31.68 -79.64 -43.23
CA THR A 2 31.84 -78.38 -42.50
C THR A 2 30.48 -77.69 -42.41
N VAL A 3 29.97 -77.57 -41.17
CA VAL A 3 28.69 -76.90 -40.90
C VAL A 3 29.03 -75.44 -40.69
N ARG A 4 28.49 -74.58 -41.52
CA ARG A 4 28.56 -73.09 -41.35
C ARG A 4 27.34 -72.64 -40.54
N SER A 5 27.59 -72.13 -39.34
CA SER A 5 26.60 -71.44 -38.50
C SER A 5 26.44 -70.02 -39.01
N ALA A 6 25.23 -69.65 -39.38
CA ALA A 6 24.84 -68.29 -39.75
C ALA A 6 24.36 -67.56 -38.46
N LEU A 7 25.06 -66.49 -38.08
CA LEU A 7 24.64 -65.58 -37.06
C LEU A 7 23.64 -64.58 -37.66
N ILE A 8 22.41 -64.62 -37.19
CA ILE A 8 21.38 -63.60 -37.47
C ILE A 8 21.53 -62.47 -36.47
N ALA A 9 22.01 -61.32 -36.91
CA ALA A 9 22.05 -60.08 -36.09
C ALA A 9 20.68 -59.45 -36.20
N SER A 10 19.93 -59.46 -35.10
CA SER A 10 18.68 -58.68 -34.91
C SER A 10 19.01 -57.26 -34.51
N THR A 11 18.85 -56.33 -35.41
CA THR A 11 18.92 -54.88 -35.11
C THR A 11 17.59 -54.42 -34.53
N LEU A 12 17.58 -54.16 -33.21
CA LEU A 12 16.46 -53.49 -32.52
C LEU A 12 16.51 -52.01 -32.84
N ALA A 13 15.57 -51.57 -33.71
CA ALA A 13 15.39 -50.14 -33.96
C ALA A 13 14.62 -49.51 -32.79
N PHE A 14 15.30 -48.70 -31.97
CA PHE A 14 14.66 -47.88 -30.94
C PHE A 14 13.97 -46.69 -31.64
N MET A 15 12.64 -46.77 -31.75
CA MET A 15 11.85 -45.58 -32.12
C MET A 15 11.82 -44.60 -30.93
N LEU A 16 12.57 -43.52 -31.04
CA LEU A 16 12.37 -42.34 -30.15
C LEU A 16 11.01 -41.73 -30.50
N VAL A 17 10.03 -41.95 -29.65
CA VAL A 17 8.78 -41.18 -29.63
C VAL A 17 9.08 -39.84 -29.03
N PRO A 18 8.94 -38.70 -29.75
CA PRO A 18 9.09 -37.40 -29.10
C PRO A 18 7.94 -37.21 -28.12
N ALA A 19 8.27 -37.03 -26.82
CA ALA A 19 7.31 -36.66 -25.82
C ALA A 19 6.69 -35.29 -26.20
N PRO A 20 5.36 -35.17 -26.15
CA PRO A 20 4.74 -33.85 -26.38
C PRO A 20 5.26 -32.90 -25.27
N ARG A 21 5.98 -31.85 -25.67
CA ARG A 21 6.25 -30.70 -24.82
C ARG A 21 4.91 -30.02 -24.65
N ALA A 22 4.13 -30.45 -23.66
CA ALA A 22 3.14 -29.64 -23.02
C ALA A 22 3.91 -28.56 -22.23
N LEU A 23 4.28 -27.50 -22.90
CA LEU A 23 4.57 -26.22 -22.23
C LEU A 23 3.26 -25.83 -21.54
N ALA A 24 3.15 -26.19 -20.27
CA ALA A 24 2.26 -25.48 -19.37
C ALA A 24 2.75 -24.02 -19.41
N GLN A 25 2.19 -23.22 -20.30
CA GLN A 25 2.13 -21.79 -20.13
C GLN A 25 1.29 -21.61 -18.88
N MET A 26 1.96 -21.57 -17.71
CA MET A 26 1.44 -20.84 -16.57
C MET A 26 1.30 -19.41 -17.08
N VAL A 27 0.08 -19.04 -17.42
CA VAL A 27 -0.31 -17.65 -17.52
C VAL A 27 -0.17 -17.17 -16.07
N HIS A 28 1.01 -16.69 -15.70
CA HIS A 28 1.16 -15.74 -14.65
C HIS A 28 0.39 -14.52 -15.15
N ASN A 29 -0.86 -14.41 -14.70
CA ASN A 29 -1.49 -13.11 -14.61
C ASN A 29 -0.69 -12.39 -13.53
N ASP A 30 0.49 -11.90 -13.90
CA ASP A 30 1.13 -10.83 -13.17
C ASP A 30 0.14 -9.68 -13.23
N VAL A 31 -0.66 -9.53 -12.19
CA VAL A 31 -1.34 -8.27 -11.92
C VAL A 31 -0.18 -7.28 -11.83
N GLN A 32 0.09 -6.58 -12.93
CA GLN A 32 1.07 -5.51 -12.98
C GLN A 32 0.56 -4.47 -11.99
N VAL A 33 1.08 -4.56 -10.77
CA VAL A 33 0.84 -3.57 -9.74
C VAL A 33 1.49 -2.29 -10.22
N ASN A 34 0.67 -1.38 -10.73
CA ASN A 34 1.12 -0.06 -11.13
C ASN A 34 0.99 0.87 -9.93
N PRO A 35 2.11 1.30 -9.28
CA PRO A 35 2.08 2.25 -8.18
C PRO A 35 1.35 3.54 -8.53
N ASP A 36 1.38 3.95 -9.80
CA ASP A 36 0.69 5.14 -10.29
C ASP A 36 -0.83 5.06 -10.14
N SER A 37 -1.40 3.84 -10.14
CA SER A 37 -2.86 3.65 -9.95
C SER A 37 -3.30 4.10 -8.57
N LEU A 38 -2.56 3.75 -7.51
CA LEU A 38 -2.90 4.17 -6.16
C LEU A 38 -2.66 5.68 -5.96
N ILE A 39 -1.57 6.21 -6.52
CA ILE A 39 -1.31 7.66 -6.49
C ILE A 39 -2.45 8.42 -7.18
N GLN A 40 -2.93 7.94 -8.31
CA GLN A 40 -4.04 8.57 -9.03
C GLN A 40 -5.34 8.47 -8.24
N ALA A 41 -5.68 7.29 -7.70
CA ALA A 41 -6.86 7.11 -6.86
C ALA A 41 -6.83 8.03 -5.63
N ALA A 42 -5.69 8.10 -4.93
CA ALA A 42 -5.49 9.00 -3.80
C ALA A 42 -5.68 10.47 -4.17
N ARG A 43 -5.18 10.89 -5.36
CA ARG A 43 -5.39 12.25 -5.87
C ARG A 43 -6.85 12.53 -6.18
N ASP A 44 -7.55 11.60 -6.81
CA ASP A 44 -8.95 11.79 -7.20
C ASP A 44 -9.85 11.85 -5.96
N ALA A 45 -9.62 10.98 -4.97
CA ALA A 45 -10.34 10.98 -3.70
C ALA A 45 -10.11 12.26 -2.87
N SER A 46 -8.87 12.79 -2.87
CA SER A 46 -8.49 13.91 -2.02
C SER A 46 -8.48 15.29 -2.72
N ARG A 47 -8.68 15.34 -4.03
CA ARG A 47 -8.72 16.58 -4.81
C ARG A 47 -9.67 17.66 -4.26
N PRO A 48 -10.89 17.35 -3.78
CA PRO A 48 -11.78 18.35 -3.18
C PRO A 48 -11.18 19.07 -1.96
N PHE A 49 -10.23 18.43 -1.29
CA PHE A 49 -9.62 18.86 -0.04
C PHE A 49 -8.26 19.54 -0.21
N LEU A 50 -7.88 19.91 -1.42
CA LEU A 50 -6.70 20.77 -1.67
C LEU A 50 -6.84 22.12 -0.95
N ASP A 51 -8.04 22.62 -0.78
CA ASP A 51 -8.38 23.67 0.17
C ASP A 51 -8.80 23.01 1.49
N VAL A 52 -8.02 23.24 2.56
CA VAL A 52 -8.26 22.67 3.89
C VAL A 52 -9.62 23.06 4.47
N ASN A 53 -10.20 24.17 4.03
CA ASN A 53 -11.54 24.59 4.49
C ASN A 53 -12.65 23.62 4.06
N ASN A 54 -12.43 22.86 3.00
CA ASN A 54 -13.37 21.83 2.52
C ASN A 54 -13.25 20.51 3.30
N ALA A 55 -12.22 20.33 4.14
CA ALA A 55 -12.02 19.08 4.87
C ALA A 55 -13.21 18.72 5.76
N ALA A 56 -13.81 19.71 6.45
CA ALA A 56 -14.96 19.51 7.32
C ALA A 56 -16.20 19.04 6.55
N ASP A 57 -16.40 19.47 5.29
CA ASP A 57 -17.50 19.03 4.44
C ASP A 57 -17.38 17.54 4.09
N GLY A 58 -16.14 17.03 4.03
CA GLY A 58 -15.81 15.59 3.89
C GLY A 58 -15.76 14.83 5.21
N HIS A 59 -16.14 15.43 6.33
CA HIS A 59 -16.04 14.86 7.69
C HIS A 59 -14.62 14.56 8.15
N TYR A 60 -13.62 15.30 7.62
CA TYR A 60 -12.24 15.22 8.08
C TYR A 60 -11.95 16.32 9.10
N PHE A 61 -11.49 15.94 10.29
CA PHE A 61 -11.19 16.87 11.38
C PHE A 61 -9.78 16.65 11.92
N PRO A 62 -9.05 17.70 12.35
CA PRO A 62 -7.74 17.54 12.95
C PRO A 62 -7.87 16.79 14.27
N VAL A 63 -7.15 15.69 14.42
CA VAL A 63 -7.20 14.83 15.61
C VAL A 63 -5.87 14.73 16.34
N LEU A 64 -4.78 14.97 15.62
CA LEU A 64 -3.43 14.99 16.15
C LEU A 64 -2.78 16.31 15.73
N GLY A 65 -1.93 16.86 16.56
CA GLY A 65 -1.01 17.91 16.14
C GLY A 65 -0.09 17.42 15.02
N CYS A 66 0.84 18.24 14.60
CA CYS A 66 1.78 17.83 13.57
C CYS A 66 2.66 16.68 14.08
N VAL A 67 2.69 15.59 13.32
CA VAL A 67 3.47 14.40 13.64
C VAL A 67 4.84 14.51 13.00
N SER A 68 5.89 14.56 13.83
CA SER A 68 7.29 14.62 13.39
C SER A 68 8.12 13.45 13.90
N GLY A 69 9.09 13.01 13.12
CA GLY A 69 10.19 12.14 13.52
C GLY A 69 11.40 12.97 13.98
N GLN A 70 12.28 12.38 14.77
CA GLN A 70 13.45 13.13 15.30
C GLN A 70 14.45 13.52 14.20
N GLN A 71 14.61 12.69 13.18
CA GLN A 71 15.55 12.89 12.06
C GLN A 71 14.95 12.53 10.69
N ASP A 72 13.69 12.09 10.66
CA ASP A 72 13.06 11.51 9.48
C ASP A 72 12.15 12.51 8.74
N GLY A 73 12.07 13.75 9.22
CA GLY A 73 11.12 14.76 8.75
C GLY A 73 9.78 14.67 9.47
N ALA A 74 8.68 14.83 8.77
CA ALA A 74 7.35 14.80 9.35
C ALA A 74 6.33 14.10 8.46
N MET A 75 5.20 13.72 9.05
CA MET A 75 3.99 13.29 8.34
C MET A 75 3.08 14.49 8.06
N GLY A 76 3.07 15.48 8.95
CA GLY A 76 2.17 16.63 8.92
C GLY A 76 1.04 16.52 9.94
N VAL A 77 0.03 17.38 9.78
CA VAL A 77 -1.19 17.39 10.62
C VAL A 77 -2.22 16.45 9.99
N HIS A 78 -2.71 15.49 10.78
CA HIS A 78 -3.69 14.51 10.33
C HIS A 78 -5.11 15.00 10.54
N TYR A 79 -5.87 15.09 9.46
CA TYR A 79 -7.30 15.32 9.45
C TYR A 79 -7.98 13.99 9.22
N LEU A 80 -8.62 13.42 10.23
CA LEU A 80 -9.17 12.07 10.23
C LEU A 80 -10.68 12.08 9.95
N ASN A 81 -11.12 11.15 9.12
CA ASN A 81 -12.53 10.81 8.98
C ASN A 81 -12.85 9.61 9.88
N GLY A 82 -13.50 9.90 11.03
CA GLY A 82 -13.84 8.86 12.00
C GLY A 82 -14.87 7.86 11.48
N GLY A 83 -15.70 8.23 10.50
CA GLY A 83 -16.66 7.34 9.87
C GLY A 83 -15.97 6.25 9.06
N TYR A 84 -14.91 6.60 8.33
CA TYR A 84 -14.14 5.62 7.56
C TYR A 84 -13.28 4.75 8.49
N LEU A 85 -12.62 5.35 9.50
CA LEU A 85 -11.81 4.59 10.45
C LEU A 85 -12.59 3.51 11.22
N LEU A 86 -13.90 3.76 11.47
CA LEU A 86 -14.75 2.88 12.29
C LEU A 86 -15.77 2.09 11.44
N ASP A 87 -15.49 1.86 10.18
CA ASP A 87 -16.36 1.15 9.23
C ASP A 87 -16.18 -0.37 9.22
N HIS A 88 -15.54 -0.92 10.26
CA HIS A 88 -15.27 -2.35 10.43
C HIS A 88 -14.24 -2.93 9.44
N GLY A 89 -13.19 -2.15 9.14
CA GLY A 89 -12.03 -2.64 8.41
C GLY A 89 -12.19 -2.64 6.88
N VAL A 90 -13.08 -1.84 6.34
CA VAL A 90 -13.23 -1.69 4.89
C VAL A 90 -12.05 -0.91 4.32
N VAL A 91 -11.34 -1.48 3.33
CA VAL A 91 -10.22 -0.83 2.65
C VAL A 91 -10.64 -0.43 1.23
N ARG A 92 -10.62 0.87 0.92
CA ARG A 92 -11.09 1.43 -0.36
C ARG A 92 -10.18 2.55 -0.84
N GLU A 93 -9.81 2.51 -2.12
CA GLU A 93 -8.94 3.52 -2.73
C GLU A 93 -9.55 4.92 -2.83
N ASP A 94 -10.88 5.03 -2.83
CA ASP A 94 -11.63 6.28 -2.92
C ASP A 94 -12.00 6.89 -1.55
N GLN A 95 -11.61 6.24 -0.44
CA GLN A 95 -11.96 6.66 0.93
C GLN A 95 -10.75 6.58 1.87
N PRO A 96 -9.73 7.43 1.71
CA PRO A 96 -8.64 7.50 2.68
C PRO A 96 -9.17 7.96 4.05
N GLU A 97 -8.73 7.31 5.12
CA GLU A 97 -9.14 7.63 6.49
C GLU A 97 -8.54 8.96 6.97
N ALA A 98 -7.40 9.37 6.43
CA ALA A 98 -6.78 10.64 6.78
C ALA A 98 -6.26 11.45 5.59
N LEU A 99 -6.35 12.77 5.73
CA LEU A 99 -5.69 13.78 4.90
C LEU A 99 -4.54 14.39 5.69
N LEU A 100 -3.36 14.52 5.07
CA LEU A 100 -2.16 15.04 5.74
C LEU A 100 -1.81 16.41 5.19
N TYR A 101 -1.78 17.41 6.08
CA TYR A 101 -1.47 18.79 5.72
C TYR A 101 -0.15 19.25 6.32
N GLU A 102 0.66 19.90 5.50
CA GLU A 102 1.78 20.72 5.95
C GLU A 102 1.33 22.17 6.06
N PHE A 103 1.70 22.83 7.16
CA PHE A 103 1.47 24.24 7.37
C PHE A 103 2.76 25.02 7.18
N ARG A 104 2.72 26.06 6.35
CA ARG A 104 3.81 27.01 6.18
C ARG A 104 3.28 28.43 6.09
N ASN A 105 3.78 29.33 6.96
CA ASN A 105 3.36 30.73 7.02
C ASN A 105 1.83 30.87 7.09
N GLY A 106 1.17 30.04 7.92
CA GLY A 106 -0.28 30.05 8.09
C GLY A 106 -1.09 29.43 6.96
N LYS A 107 -0.43 28.91 5.91
CA LYS A 107 -1.10 28.24 4.80
C LYS A 107 -0.98 26.73 4.94
N ALA A 108 -2.14 26.04 4.93
CA ALA A 108 -2.20 24.59 4.83
C ALA A 108 -2.02 24.14 3.37
N THR A 109 -1.27 23.07 3.18
CA THR A 109 -1.08 22.43 1.86
C THR A 109 -1.26 20.93 2.06
N LEU A 110 -2.19 20.32 1.31
CA LEU A 110 -2.37 18.88 1.28
C LEU A 110 -1.11 18.24 0.68
N THR A 111 -0.50 17.28 1.38
CA THR A 111 0.75 16.64 0.98
C THR A 111 0.58 15.16 0.68
N ALA A 112 -0.24 14.48 1.49
CA ALA A 112 -0.46 13.05 1.40
C ALA A 112 -1.87 12.68 1.87
N VAL A 113 -2.23 11.43 1.62
CA VAL A 113 -3.36 10.75 2.30
C VAL A 113 -2.83 9.54 3.05
N GLU A 114 -3.59 9.05 4.02
CA GLU A 114 -3.29 7.83 4.73
C GLU A 114 -4.53 6.96 4.80
N TYR A 115 -4.37 5.69 4.42
CA TYR A 115 -5.35 4.64 4.60
C TYR A 115 -5.05 3.94 5.92
N ILE A 116 -6.07 3.76 6.78
CA ILE A 116 -5.90 3.22 8.13
C ILE A 116 -7.00 2.19 8.39
N VAL A 117 -6.61 1.02 8.89
CA VAL A 117 -7.56 0.01 9.35
C VAL A 117 -7.16 -0.51 10.73
N LEU A 118 -8.11 -0.60 11.66
CA LEU A 118 -7.85 -1.13 12.99
C LEU A 118 -7.56 -2.64 12.90
N ALA A 119 -6.51 -3.09 13.57
CA ALA A 119 -6.14 -4.51 13.56
C ALA A 119 -7.24 -5.39 14.17
N GLU A 120 -8.00 -4.90 15.15
CA GLU A 120 -9.13 -5.63 15.74
C GLU A 120 -10.28 -5.87 14.77
N ASP A 121 -10.43 -5.02 13.74
CA ASP A 121 -11.46 -5.17 12.72
C ASP A 121 -10.98 -6.04 11.54
N TRP A 122 -9.66 -6.01 11.25
CA TRP A 122 -9.08 -6.73 10.12
C TRP A 122 -8.67 -8.18 10.43
N ASP A 123 -7.91 -8.38 11.51
CA ASP A 123 -7.24 -9.64 11.81
C ASP A 123 -8.17 -10.84 12.00
N PRO A 124 -9.41 -10.70 12.56
CA PRO A 124 -10.31 -11.84 12.74
C PRO A 124 -10.63 -12.59 11.44
N ASP A 125 -10.78 -11.84 10.33
CA ASP A 125 -11.14 -12.42 9.03
C ASP A 125 -9.90 -12.65 8.14
N HIS A 126 -8.73 -12.07 8.50
CA HIS A 126 -7.50 -12.12 7.72
C HIS A 126 -6.28 -12.50 8.57
N PRO A 127 -6.28 -13.67 9.25
CA PRO A 127 -5.21 -14.03 10.17
C PRO A 127 -3.86 -14.07 9.46
N MET A 128 -2.88 -13.31 10.00
CA MET A 128 -1.51 -13.20 9.48
C MET A 128 -1.40 -12.61 8.05
N GLN A 129 -2.42 -11.93 7.57
CA GLN A 129 -2.43 -11.29 6.25
C GLN A 129 -2.65 -9.78 6.43
N PRO A 130 -1.60 -8.94 6.32
CA PRO A 130 -1.77 -7.50 6.37
C PRO A 130 -2.63 -7.02 5.20
N PRO A 131 -3.39 -5.91 5.38
CA PRO A 131 -4.13 -5.31 4.29
C PRO A 131 -3.21 -4.90 3.13
N ALA A 132 -3.78 -4.88 1.94
CA ALA A 132 -3.11 -4.35 0.76
C ALA A 132 -4.11 -3.56 -0.09
N LEU A 133 -3.66 -2.45 -0.68
CA LEU A 133 -4.46 -1.62 -1.56
C LEU A 133 -3.71 -1.38 -2.87
N LEU A 134 -4.31 -1.80 -3.98
CA LEU A 134 -3.71 -1.74 -5.32
C LEU A 134 -2.24 -2.22 -5.32
N GLY A 135 -1.98 -3.32 -4.58
CA GLY A 135 -0.69 -3.99 -4.47
C GLY A 135 0.33 -3.38 -3.52
N GLN A 136 -0.02 -2.31 -2.80
CA GLN A 136 0.80 -1.76 -1.73
C GLN A 136 0.36 -2.36 -0.39
N LEU A 137 1.32 -2.89 0.37
CA LEU A 137 1.07 -3.45 1.69
C LEU A 137 1.01 -2.33 2.73
N PHE A 138 0.12 -2.50 3.71
CA PHE A 138 0.06 -1.64 4.88
C PHE A 138 1.14 -2.01 5.90
N THR A 139 1.61 -1.01 6.64
CA THR A 139 2.54 -1.15 7.76
C THR A 139 1.76 -1.33 9.07
N TYR A 140 2.17 -2.28 9.90
CA TYR A 140 1.55 -2.52 11.21
C TYR A 140 2.11 -1.63 12.30
N THR A 141 1.24 -0.98 13.06
CA THR A 141 1.59 -0.23 14.28
C THR A 141 0.93 -0.86 15.50
N SER A 142 1.76 -1.33 16.44
CA SER A 142 1.29 -2.00 17.66
C SER A 142 0.70 -1.00 18.67
N PHE A 143 -0.03 -1.53 19.66
CA PHE A 143 -0.44 -0.79 20.86
C PHE A 143 0.50 -1.16 22.04
N PRO A 144 0.87 -0.22 22.92
CA PRO A 144 0.60 1.21 22.86
C PRO A 144 1.48 1.94 21.82
N ASN A 145 0.95 3.01 21.26
CA ASN A 145 1.65 3.86 20.29
C ASN A 145 1.43 5.35 20.58
N ARG A 146 2.21 6.21 19.91
CA ARG A 146 2.17 7.67 20.10
C ARG A 146 0.87 8.34 19.62
N PHE A 147 0.07 7.64 18.84
CA PHE A 147 -1.17 8.15 18.24
C PHE A 147 -2.38 7.95 19.16
N GLY A 148 -2.26 7.15 20.22
CA GLY A 148 -3.36 6.81 21.11
C GLY A 148 -4.42 5.91 20.52
N LEU A 149 -4.21 5.41 19.30
CA LEU A 149 -5.05 4.42 18.63
C LEU A 149 -4.74 3.01 19.13
N LYS A 150 -5.71 2.10 19.08
CA LYS A 150 -5.45 0.67 19.18
C LYS A 150 -4.47 0.24 18.09
N ALA A 151 -3.98 -1.00 18.10
CA ALA A 151 -3.14 -1.51 17.02
C ALA A 151 -3.85 -1.34 15.67
N PHE A 152 -3.12 -0.90 14.66
CA PHE A 152 -3.66 -0.61 13.35
C PHE A 152 -2.65 -0.89 12.24
N TYR A 153 -3.16 -1.00 11.03
CA TYR A 153 -2.39 -1.00 9.79
C TYR A 153 -2.58 0.34 9.09
N SER A 154 -1.52 0.89 8.49
CA SER A 154 -1.61 2.11 7.71
C SER A 154 -0.76 2.08 6.45
N LEU A 155 -1.17 2.89 5.48
CA LEU A 155 -0.49 3.08 4.21
C LEU A 155 -0.53 4.56 3.83
N HIS A 156 0.62 5.22 3.94
CA HIS A 156 0.80 6.59 3.46
C HIS A 156 0.93 6.63 1.94
N VAL A 157 0.32 7.64 1.32
CA VAL A 157 0.46 7.93 -0.12
C VAL A 157 0.78 9.40 -0.31
N TRP A 158 2.06 9.71 -0.59
CA TRP A 158 2.54 11.07 -0.86
C TRP A 158 2.10 11.54 -2.25
N ALA A 159 0.79 11.72 -2.41
CA ALA A 159 0.19 11.99 -3.71
C ALA A 159 0.42 13.42 -4.21
N TRP A 160 0.59 14.40 -3.29
CA TRP A 160 0.64 15.83 -3.62
C TRP A 160 2.00 16.49 -3.37
N LYS A 161 2.87 15.83 -2.61
CA LYS A 161 4.22 16.31 -2.34
C LYS A 161 5.22 15.19 -2.62
N ASN A 162 6.27 15.49 -3.37
CA ASN A 162 7.34 14.53 -3.60
C ASN A 162 7.98 14.12 -2.27
N ASN A 163 8.18 12.83 -2.10
CA ASN A 163 8.94 12.27 -1.00
C ASN A 163 10.21 11.61 -1.55
N PRO A 164 11.40 12.15 -1.28
CA PRO A 164 12.65 11.66 -1.86
C PRO A 164 13.04 10.27 -1.39
N ILE A 165 12.46 9.78 -0.27
CA ILE A 165 12.75 8.45 0.28
C ILE A 165 11.69 7.40 -0.05
N GLY A 166 10.59 7.79 -0.72
CA GLY A 166 9.57 6.85 -1.21
C GLY A 166 8.15 7.39 -1.13
N THR A 167 7.32 6.97 -2.06
CA THR A 167 5.92 7.45 -2.15
C THR A 167 5.02 6.83 -1.08
N PHE A 168 5.35 5.65 -0.59
CA PHE A 168 4.52 4.84 0.32
C PHE A 168 5.16 4.63 1.70
N VAL A 169 6.07 5.51 2.09
CA VAL A 169 6.70 5.49 3.42
C VAL A 169 6.09 6.54 4.34
N ASP A 170 6.16 6.31 5.64
CA ASP A 170 5.48 7.14 6.63
C ASP A 170 6.02 8.57 6.69
N TRP A 171 7.35 8.73 6.64
CA TRP A 171 8.03 10.00 6.86
C TRP A 171 8.45 10.68 5.56
N ASN A 172 8.37 12.02 5.54
CA ASN A 172 8.90 12.82 4.43
C ASN A 172 9.89 13.86 4.98
N PRO A 173 11.18 13.76 4.64
CA PRO A 173 12.20 14.68 5.13
C PRO A 173 12.04 16.12 4.63
N THR A 174 11.14 16.36 3.66
CA THR A 174 10.84 17.70 3.13
C THR A 174 9.61 18.33 3.77
N VAL A 175 8.93 17.63 4.68
CA VAL A 175 7.79 18.13 5.47
C VAL A 175 8.30 18.59 6.83
N SER A 176 7.80 19.73 7.31
CA SER A 176 8.12 20.33 8.62
C SER A 176 6.86 20.57 9.45
N CYS A 177 7.03 20.52 10.77
CA CYS A 177 6.02 20.89 11.74
C CYS A 177 6.23 22.32 12.32
N ASP A 178 7.20 23.09 11.83
CA ASP A 178 7.61 24.35 12.47
C ASP A 178 6.48 25.39 12.54
N ASP A 179 5.63 25.44 11.51
CA ASP A 179 4.51 26.39 11.44
C ASP A 179 3.14 25.73 11.69
N ALA A 180 3.14 24.47 12.20
CA ALA A 180 1.89 23.77 12.45
C ALA A 180 1.12 24.43 13.62
N PRO A 181 -0.23 24.50 13.55
CA PRO A 181 -1.03 25.02 14.66
C PRO A 181 -0.80 24.18 15.92
N THR A 182 -0.63 24.88 17.04
CA THR A 182 -0.62 24.25 18.37
C THR A 182 -2.07 24.03 18.80
N HIS A 183 -2.42 22.79 19.08
CA HIS A 183 -3.73 22.42 19.65
C HIS A 183 -3.68 22.37 21.15
#